data_a63d486e80ed8fb9aa3a81a5ce6da8f5
#
_entry.id   a63d486e80ed8fb9aa3a81a5ce6da8f5
#
_cell.length_a   1.000
_cell.length_b   1.000
_cell.length_c   1.000
_cell.angle_alpha   90.00
_cell.angle_beta   90.00
_cell.angle_gamma   90.00
#
_symmetry.space_group_name_H-M   'P 1'
#
loop_
_entity.id
_entity.type
_entity.pdbx_description
1 polymer ?
#
loop_
_entity_poly.entity_id
_entity_poly.type
_entity_poly.pdbx_seq_one_letter_code
_entity_poly.pdbx_strand_id
1 'polypeptide(L)'
;MSKGYRITASTGIHKGDRDYQQDQVNLLSHSRSPGCMLGIVADGMGGRSGGRKASDQVMLTAKQLFERYAPESDDAPSMLRQIIEEAHIVIKLTAISAEQEPHSTLAAFLINPQGDCHWVHTGDSRLYHFHGSKLIHKTIDHSYVQTLVDKGAISEEEANSHPQSNILMGCLGAEQAPPIAQHFIPKLRPDDVLMACSDGIWHHFSNSEMGSALSMLSPREATEFLIQKARSRSRGIGDNLSLVIVKLESLD
;
A
#
# COMPACT_ATOMS: atom_id res chain seq x y z
N MET A 1 24.05 10.21 -16.70
CA MET A 1 24.79 9.11 -16.04
C MET A 1 23.80 7.97 -15.85
N SER A 2 24.12 6.74 -16.28
CA SER A 2 23.27 5.59 -16.07
C SER A 2 23.08 5.39 -14.56
N LYS A 3 21.83 5.17 -14.12
CA LYS A 3 21.58 4.75 -12.74
C LYS A 3 22.36 3.45 -12.55
N GLY A 4 23.16 3.33 -11.49
CA GLY A 4 23.93 2.13 -11.16
C GLY A 4 23.05 0.95 -10.71
N TYR A 5 21.76 0.96 -11.07
CA TYR A 5 20.78 -0.09 -10.73
C TYR A 5 19.69 -0.25 -11.80
N ARG A 6 19.16 -1.45 -11.85
CA ARG A 6 17.94 -1.82 -12.59
C ARG A 6 16.76 -1.87 -11.63
N ILE A 7 15.58 -1.41 -12.07
CA ILE A 7 14.34 -1.56 -11.32
C ILE A 7 13.63 -2.82 -11.81
N THR A 8 13.33 -3.72 -10.88
CA THR A 8 12.46 -4.89 -11.10
C THR A 8 11.25 -4.78 -10.18
N ALA A 9 10.10 -5.30 -10.63
CA ALA A 9 8.87 -5.13 -9.87
C ALA A 9 7.88 -6.27 -10.11
N SER A 10 6.95 -6.42 -9.17
CA SER A 10 5.84 -7.37 -9.27
C SER A 10 4.62 -6.84 -8.51
N THR A 11 3.45 -7.20 -8.97
CA THR A 11 2.19 -7.03 -8.25
C THR A 11 1.54 -8.37 -8.00
N GLY A 12 0.84 -8.51 -6.90
CA GLY A 12 0.08 -9.71 -6.58
C GLY A 12 -1.25 -9.39 -5.94
N ILE A 13 -2.25 -10.17 -6.29
CA ILE A 13 -3.60 -10.07 -5.74
C ILE A 13 -4.20 -11.47 -5.63
N HIS A 14 -4.85 -11.76 -4.52
CA HIS A 14 -5.54 -13.01 -4.30
C HIS A 14 -6.74 -12.82 -3.37
N LYS A 15 -7.84 -13.49 -3.68
CA LYS A 15 -9.10 -13.37 -2.94
C LYS A 15 -9.01 -13.88 -1.48
N GLY A 16 -7.99 -14.67 -1.16
CA GLY A 16 -7.93 -15.37 0.13
C GLY A 16 -9.07 -16.38 0.26
N ASP A 17 -9.68 -16.40 1.44
CA ASP A 17 -10.83 -17.26 1.76
C ASP A 17 -12.16 -16.48 1.73
N ARG A 18 -12.14 -15.19 1.34
CA ARG A 18 -13.33 -14.36 1.19
C ARG A 18 -14.14 -14.75 -0.04
N ASP A 19 -15.45 -14.46 -0.04
CA ASP A 19 -16.32 -14.67 -1.21
C ASP A 19 -15.99 -13.71 -2.36
N TYR A 20 -15.58 -12.50 -2.05
CA TYR A 20 -15.31 -11.41 -2.99
C TYR A 20 -13.90 -10.85 -2.81
N GLN A 21 -13.30 -10.41 -3.92
CA GLN A 21 -12.08 -9.63 -3.92
C GLN A 21 -12.42 -8.15 -3.87
N GLN A 22 -12.05 -7.47 -2.79
CA GLN A 22 -12.29 -6.05 -2.57
C GLN A 22 -10.99 -5.22 -2.57
N ASP A 23 -9.84 -5.87 -2.44
CA ASP A 23 -8.55 -5.20 -2.65
C ASP A 23 -8.33 -4.86 -4.11
N GLN A 24 -7.50 -3.84 -4.32
CA GLN A 24 -6.93 -3.46 -5.60
C GLN A 24 -5.45 -3.14 -5.45
N VAL A 25 -4.70 -3.45 -6.50
CA VAL A 25 -3.27 -3.14 -6.60
C VAL A 25 -2.94 -2.69 -8.02
N ASN A 26 -2.05 -1.72 -8.14
CA ASN A 26 -1.53 -1.31 -9.43
C ASN A 26 -0.07 -0.84 -9.32
N LEU A 27 0.65 -0.96 -10.43
CA LEU A 27 1.97 -0.37 -10.63
C LEU A 27 1.96 0.32 -11.99
N LEU A 28 1.97 1.63 -11.98
CA LEU A 28 1.90 2.47 -13.17
C LEU A 28 3.29 3.01 -13.50
N SER A 29 3.68 2.91 -14.76
CA SER A 29 4.87 3.59 -15.30
C SER A 29 4.43 4.83 -16.06
N HIS A 30 5.12 5.95 -15.84
CA HIS A 30 4.77 7.21 -16.49
C HIS A 30 5.14 7.17 -17.96
N SER A 31 4.17 7.45 -18.85
CA SER A 31 4.32 7.28 -20.30
C SER A 31 5.38 8.18 -20.94
N ARG A 32 5.62 9.36 -20.36
CA ARG A 32 6.54 10.41 -20.90
C ARG A 32 7.81 10.57 -20.07
N SER A 33 7.94 9.89 -18.91
CA SER A 33 9.04 10.09 -17.98
C SER A 33 9.60 8.74 -17.51
N PRO A 34 10.52 8.13 -18.26
CA PRO A 34 11.12 6.84 -17.91
C PRO A 34 11.72 6.85 -16.51
N GLY A 35 11.43 5.80 -15.74
CA GLY A 35 11.87 5.68 -14.34
C GLY A 35 10.98 6.41 -13.33
N CYS A 36 9.91 7.10 -13.78
CA CYS A 36 8.84 7.56 -12.91
C CYS A 36 7.76 6.49 -12.82
N MET A 37 7.39 6.07 -11.60
CA MET A 37 6.40 5.03 -11.38
C MET A 37 5.61 5.25 -10.09
N LEU A 38 4.35 4.82 -10.11
CA LEU A 38 3.43 4.86 -8.98
C LEU A 38 3.00 3.44 -8.62
N GLY A 39 3.39 2.97 -7.42
CA GLY A 39 2.87 1.74 -6.82
C GLY A 39 1.75 2.07 -5.84
N ILE A 40 0.64 1.31 -5.88
CA ILE A 40 -0.54 1.60 -5.08
C ILE A 40 -1.28 0.32 -4.70
N VAL A 41 -1.72 0.28 -3.44
CA VAL A 41 -2.62 -0.73 -2.87
C VAL A 41 -3.80 -0.02 -2.23
N ALA A 42 -4.99 -0.56 -2.40
CA ALA A 42 -6.23 -0.10 -1.78
C ALA A 42 -7.02 -1.33 -1.30
N ASP A 43 -7.32 -1.38 -0.02
CA ASP A 43 -8.17 -2.38 0.60
C ASP A 43 -9.57 -1.80 0.77
N GLY A 44 -10.53 -2.41 0.08
CA GLY A 44 -11.91 -1.95 0.01
C GLY A 44 -12.80 -2.61 1.06
N MET A 45 -13.54 -1.81 1.80
CA MET A 45 -14.45 -2.23 2.87
C MET A 45 -15.88 -1.71 2.61
N GLY A 46 -16.92 -2.43 3.06
CA GLY A 46 -18.31 -1.95 2.95
C GLY A 46 -19.27 -2.90 2.22
N GLY A 47 -19.44 -4.12 2.77
CA GLY A 47 -20.37 -5.11 2.24
C GLY A 47 -19.98 -5.68 0.86
N ARG A 48 -20.90 -6.44 0.24
CA ARG A 48 -20.60 -7.27 -0.94
C ARG A 48 -20.01 -6.51 -2.14
N SER A 49 -20.46 -5.29 -2.41
CA SER A 49 -20.02 -4.53 -3.58
C SER A 49 -19.44 -3.15 -3.23
N GLY A 50 -19.68 -2.65 -2.02
CA GLY A 50 -19.25 -1.31 -1.61
C GLY A 50 -17.73 -1.19 -1.57
N GLY A 51 -17.05 -2.11 -0.89
CA GLY A 51 -15.60 -2.10 -0.78
C GLY A 51 -14.89 -2.19 -2.13
N ARG A 52 -15.34 -3.10 -3.02
CA ARG A 52 -14.77 -3.19 -4.36
C ARG A 52 -14.92 -1.90 -5.16
N LYS A 53 -16.08 -1.26 -5.11
CA LYS A 53 -16.29 0.03 -5.78
C LYS A 53 -15.40 1.13 -5.21
N ALA A 54 -15.19 1.12 -3.88
CA ALA A 54 -14.30 2.09 -3.23
C ALA A 54 -12.85 1.91 -3.67
N SER A 55 -12.30 0.70 -3.63
CA SER A 55 -10.93 0.43 -4.08
C SER A 55 -10.75 0.65 -5.59
N ASP A 56 -11.74 0.32 -6.43
CA ASP A 56 -11.74 0.65 -7.86
C ASP A 56 -11.71 2.17 -8.09
N GLN A 57 -12.44 2.96 -7.30
CA GLN A 57 -12.42 4.42 -7.38
C GLN A 57 -11.05 4.99 -6.99
N VAL A 58 -10.40 4.44 -5.97
CA VAL A 58 -9.03 4.82 -5.60
C VAL A 58 -8.08 4.62 -6.78
N MET A 59 -8.14 3.45 -7.44
CA MET A 59 -7.30 3.16 -8.60
C MET A 59 -7.56 4.09 -9.78
N LEU A 60 -8.85 4.40 -10.04
CA LEU A 60 -9.23 5.31 -11.12
C LEU A 60 -8.69 6.72 -10.87
N THR A 61 -8.89 7.26 -9.66
CA THR A 61 -8.40 8.60 -9.28
C THR A 61 -6.87 8.66 -9.39
N ALA A 62 -6.17 7.66 -8.82
CA ALA A 62 -4.72 7.59 -8.87
C ALA A 62 -4.18 7.56 -10.31
N LYS A 63 -4.80 6.75 -11.18
CA LYS A 63 -4.42 6.67 -12.59
C LYS A 63 -4.61 8.01 -13.32
N GLN A 64 -5.77 8.66 -13.14
CA GLN A 64 -6.08 9.93 -13.80
C GLN A 64 -5.11 11.06 -13.37
N LEU A 65 -4.79 11.15 -12.08
CA LEU A 65 -3.85 12.15 -11.57
C LEU A 65 -2.42 11.85 -12.03
N PHE A 66 -1.99 10.59 -11.99
CA PHE A 66 -0.66 10.20 -12.43
C PHE A 66 -0.43 10.39 -13.95
N GLU A 67 -1.45 10.17 -14.77
CA GLU A 67 -1.38 10.44 -16.22
C GLU A 67 -1.20 11.93 -16.55
N ARG A 68 -1.70 12.83 -15.69
CA ARG A 68 -1.57 14.29 -15.84
C ARG A 68 -0.31 14.83 -15.19
N TYR A 69 0.24 14.12 -14.22
CA TYR A 69 1.42 14.51 -13.45
C TYR A 69 2.62 14.77 -14.37
N ALA A 70 3.33 15.88 -14.16
CA ALA A 70 4.55 16.24 -14.87
C ALA A 70 5.74 16.21 -13.87
N PRO A 71 6.56 15.14 -13.84
CA PRO A 71 7.60 14.95 -12.84
C PRO A 71 8.65 16.06 -12.73
N GLU A 72 8.81 16.89 -13.79
CA GLU A 72 9.76 17.99 -13.82
C GLU A 72 9.24 19.30 -13.21
N SER A 73 7.91 19.45 -13.10
CA SER A 73 7.27 20.71 -12.66
C SER A 73 6.32 20.56 -11.49
N ASP A 74 5.71 19.39 -11.35
CA ASP A 74 4.66 19.17 -10.35
C ASP A 74 5.26 18.62 -9.06
N ASP A 75 4.63 18.98 -7.94
CA ASP A 75 5.01 18.53 -6.61
C ASP A 75 4.46 17.13 -6.32
N ALA A 76 5.34 16.14 -6.17
CA ALA A 76 4.96 14.75 -5.93
C ALA A 76 4.14 14.54 -4.64
N PRO A 77 4.51 15.12 -3.48
CA PRO A 77 3.69 15.07 -2.27
C PRO A 77 2.28 15.59 -2.46
N SER A 78 2.12 16.71 -3.18
CA SER A 78 0.82 17.31 -3.48
C SER A 78 -0.04 16.39 -4.35
N MET A 79 0.52 15.80 -5.41
CA MET A 79 -0.20 14.85 -6.27
C MET A 79 -0.65 13.61 -5.48
N LEU A 80 0.23 13.04 -4.64
CA LEU A 80 -0.13 11.90 -3.79
C LEU A 80 -1.24 12.24 -2.78
N ARG A 81 -1.18 13.42 -2.16
CA ARG A 81 -2.24 13.93 -1.28
C ARG A 81 -3.55 14.06 -2.02
N GLN A 82 -3.53 14.63 -3.22
CA GLN A 82 -4.71 14.84 -4.05
C GLN A 82 -5.41 13.51 -4.39
N ILE A 83 -4.67 12.41 -4.57
CA ILE A 83 -5.27 11.07 -4.76
C ILE A 83 -6.18 10.72 -3.57
N ILE A 84 -5.71 10.92 -2.33
CA ILE A 84 -6.50 10.65 -1.12
C ILE A 84 -7.73 11.55 -1.06
N GLU A 85 -7.54 12.86 -1.24
CA GLU A 85 -8.60 13.87 -1.09
C GLU A 85 -9.71 13.68 -2.13
N GLU A 86 -9.35 13.52 -3.41
CA GLU A 86 -10.35 13.32 -4.48
C GLU A 86 -11.04 11.95 -4.36
N ALA A 87 -10.31 10.87 -4.12
CA ALA A 87 -10.92 9.56 -3.95
C ALA A 87 -11.89 9.54 -2.75
N HIS A 88 -11.51 10.17 -1.63
CA HIS A 88 -12.38 10.28 -0.46
C HIS A 88 -13.71 10.97 -0.81
N ILE A 89 -13.66 12.11 -1.49
CA ILE A 89 -14.87 12.85 -1.90
C ILE A 89 -15.76 12.00 -2.81
N VAL A 90 -15.18 11.37 -3.84
CA VAL A 90 -15.95 10.58 -4.81
C VAL A 90 -16.59 9.35 -4.15
N ILE A 91 -15.85 8.65 -3.27
CA ILE A 91 -16.39 7.50 -2.52
C ILE A 91 -17.57 7.94 -1.64
N LYS A 92 -17.45 9.06 -0.92
CA LYS A 92 -18.60 9.62 -0.12
C LYS A 92 -19.81 9.94 -0.97
N LEU A 93 -19.62 10.56 -2.14
CA LEU A 93 -20.73 10.89 -3.04
C LEU A 93 -21.41 9.61 -3.57
N THR A 94 -20.65 8.56 -3.82
CA THR A 94 -21.17 7.26 -4.25
C THR A 94 -22.00 6.60 -3.14
N ALA A 95 -21.60 6.72 -1.88
CA ALA A 95 -22.33 6.19 -0.73
C ALA A 95 -23.75 6.75 -0.63
N ILE A 96 -23.92 8.04 -0.85
CA ILE A 96 -25.23 8.73 -0.78
C ILE A 96 -26.23 8.14 -1.81
N SER A 97 -25.73 7.75 -2.98
CA SER A 97 -26.60 7.25 -4.07
C SER A 97 -26.87 5.75 -4.01
N ALA A 98 -26.14 4.98 -3.23
CA ALA A 98 -26.14 3.52 -3.31
C ALA A 98 -26.68 2.79 -2.08
N GLU A 99 -27.10 3.49 -1.03
CA GLU A 99 -27.46 2.92 0.30
C GLU A 99 -26.40 1.95 0.85
N GLN A 100 -25.13 2.22 0.56
CA GLN A 100 -23.96 1.43 0.96
C GLN A 100 -22.96 2.34 1.66
N GLU A 101 -22.14 1.77 2.52
CA GLU A 101 -21.04 2.50 3.16
C GLU A 101 -19.70 2.03 2.57
N PRO A 102 -19.36 2.47 1.33
CA PRO A 102 -18.11 2.11 0.70
C PRO A 102 -16.94 2.85 1.36
N HIS A 103 -15.93 2.11 1.79
CA HIS A 103 -14.71 2.64 2.35
C HIS A 103 -13.50 1.98 1.70
N SER A 104 -12.35 2.63 1.78
CA SER A 104 -11.08 2.04 1.35
C SER A 104 -9.92 2.60 2.16
N THR A 105 -8.88 1.78 2.32
CA THR A 105 -7.54 2.26 2.65
C THR A 105 -6.84 2.79 1.40
N LEU A 106 -5.65 3.36 1.57
CA LEU A 106 -4.71 3.64 0.50
C LEU A 106 -3.29 3.60 1.04
N ALA A 107 -2.42 2.88 0.35
CA ALA A 107 -0.97 2.93 0.52
C ALA A 107 -0.32 3.10 -0.86
N ALA A 108 0.33 4.24 -1.11
CA ALA A 108 0.92 4.54 -2.40
C ALA A 108 2.32 5.14 -2.26
N PHE A 109 3.21 4.79 -3.19
CA PHE A 109 4.52 5.40 -3.33
C PHE A 109 4.77 5.82 -4.78
N LEU A 110 5.44 6.96 -4.95
CA LEU A 110 5.89 7.46 -6.23
C LEU A 110 7.41 7.53 -6.24
N ILE A 111 8.03 6.86 -7.21
CA ILE A 111 9.45 7.00 -7.51
C ILE A 111 9.59 7.99 -8.67
N ASN A 112 10.38 9.05 -8.50
CA ASN A 112 10.64 10.02 -9.55
C ASN A 112 11.84 9.60 -10.44
N PRO A 113 12.06 10.27 -11.60
CA PRO A 113 13.18 9.95 -12.47
C PRO A 113 14.58 10.10 -11.83
N GLN A 114 14.69 10.92 -10.77
CA GLN A 114 15.92 11.14 -10.02
C GLN A 114 16.23 9.99 -9.03
N GLY A 115 15.22 9.16 -8.75
CA GLY A 115 15.31 8.05 -7.81
C GLY A 115 14.89 8.41 -6.39
N ASP A 116 14.28 9.57 -6.19
CA ASP A 116 13.62 9.90 -4.91
C ASP A 116 12.28 9.18 -4.84
N CYS A 117 11.88 8.81 -3.62
CA CYS A 117 10.58 8.21 -3.39
C CYS A 117 9.77 9.03 -2.39
N HIS A 118 8.55 9.35 -2.77
CA HIS A 118 7.53 9.90 -1.89
C HIS A 118 6.46 8.86 -1.67
N TRP A 119 5.97 8.71 -0.45
CA TRP A 119 4.81 7.87 -0.19
C TRP A 119 3.74 8.57 0.63
N VAL A 120 2.54 8.03 0.55
CA VAL A 120 1.37 8.48 1.29
C VAL A 120 0.53 7.29 1.69
N HIS A 121 -0.09 7.33 2.87
CA HIS A 121 -1.07 6.34 3.23
C HIS A 121 -2.20 6.91 4.10
N THR A 122 -3.32 6.18 4.10
CA THR A 122 -4.43 6.29 5.04
C THR A 122 -5.02 4.89 5.30
N GLY A 123 -5.37 4.60 6.55
CA GLY A 123 -5.80 3.28 6.99
C GLY A 123 -4.65 2.44 7.53
N ASP A 124 -4.74 1.12 7.36
CA ASP A 124 -3.81 0.10 7.84
C ASP A 124 -3.15 -0.73 6.73
N SER A 125 -3.41 -0.42 5.47
CA SER A 125 -2.53 -0.86 4.38
C SER A 125 -1.18 -0.21 4.55
N ARG A 126 -0.11 -0.99 4.50
CA ARG A 126 1.23 -0.57 4.90
C ARG A 126 2.18 -0.38 3.73
N LEU A 127 3.11 0.55 3.91
CA LEU A 127 4.30 0.76 3.08
C LEU A 127 5.54 0.38 3.88
N TYR A 128 6.46 -0.28 3.20
CA TYR A 128 7.74 -0.71 3.76
C TYR A 128 8.88 -0.29 2.86
N HIS A 129 9.96 0.17 3.48
CA HIS A 129 11.26 0.36 2.85
C HIS A 129 12.28 -0.56 3.51
N PHE A 130 12.85 -1.48 2.74
CA PHE A 130 13.95 -2.33 3.17
C PHE A 130 15.24 -1.96 2.42
N HIS A 131 16.37 -2.17 3.06
CA HIS A 131 17.67 -2.21 2.41
C HIS A 131 18.31 -3.59 2.67
N GLY A 132 18.46 -4.39 1.61
CA GLY A 132 18.67 -5.82 1.78
C GLY A 132 17.55 -6.45 2.58
N SER A 133 17.89 -7.16 3.66
CA SER A 133 16.88 -7.75 4.59
C SER A 133 16.48 -6.82 5.73
N LYS A 134 17.12 -5.65 5.89
CA LYS A 134 16.90 -4.74 7.02
C LYS A 134 15.74 -3.80 6.74
N LEU A 135 14.74 -3.79 7.62
CA LEU A 135 13.70 -2.76 7.62
C LEU A 135 14.33 -1.39 7.95
N ILE A 136 14.12 -0.41 7.07
CA ILE A 136 14.57 0.97 7.25
C ILE A 136 13.41 1.82 7.77
N HIS A 137 12.22 1.67 7.15
CA HIS A 137 11.03 2.40 7.53
C HIS A 137 9.77 1.63 7.18
N LYS A 138 8.71 1.78 7.98
CA LYS A 138 7.34 1.31 7.71
C LYS A 138 6.33 2.39 8.11
N THR A 139 5.14 2.35 7.54
CA THR A 139 4.02 3.19 7.95
C THR A 139 3.52 2.83 9.35
N ILE A 140 2.88 3.78 10.00
CA ILE A 140 2.17 3.62 11.27
C ILE A 140 0.68 3.63 10.96
N ASP A 141 -0.04 2.59 11.35
CA ASP A 141 -1.45 2.40 10.99
C ASP A 141 -2.36 3.47 11.61
N HIS A 142 -3.37 3.87 10.87
CA HIS A 142 -4.47 4.68 11.40
C HIS A 142 -5.56 3.77 11.98
N SER A 143 -5.21 2.98 13.01
CA SER A 143 -6.09 2.02 13.66
C SER A 143 -6.28 2.30 15.16
N TYR A 144 -7.36 1.74 15.72
CA TYR A 144 -7.61 1.86 17.15
C TYR A 144 -6.48 1.24 17.98
N VAL A 145 -6.01 0.06 17.61
CA VAL A 145 -4.93 -0.62 18.34
C VAL A 145 -3.63 0.16 18.31
N GLN A 146 -3.34 0.88 17.22
CA GLN A 146 -2.19 1.77 17.17
C GLN A 146 -2.31 2.90 18.21
N THR A 147 -3.51 3.44 18.44
CA THR A 147 -3.69 4.44 19.49
C THR A 147 -3.43 3.90 20.90
N LEU A 148 -3.64 2.59 21.13
CA LEU A 148 -3.30 1.93 22.40
C LEU A 148 -1.79 1.72 22.52
N VAL A 149 -1.11 1.37 21.42
CA VAL A 149 0.37 1.26 21.38
C VAL A 149 1.01 2.61 21.67
N ASP A 150 0.56 3.68 21.02
CA ASP A 150 1.08 5.04 21.20
C ASP A 150 0.91 5.55 22.65
N LYS A 151 -0.13 5.09 23.35
CA LYS A 151 -0.37 5.39 24.77
C LYS A 151 0.41 4.46 25.71
N GLY A 152 1.15 3.49 25.18
CA GLY A 152 1.86 2.48 25.98
C GLY A 152 0.94 1.50 26.73
N ALA A 153 -0.33 1.39 26.31
CA ALA A 153 -1.31 0.49 26.93
C ALA A 153 -1.13 -0.97 26.49
N ILE A 154 -0.65 -1.19 25.27
CA ILE A 154 -0.29 -2.50 24.72
C ILE A 154 0.99 -2.39 23.90
N SER A 155 1.68 -3.52 23.68
CA SER A 155 2.83 -3.61 22.77
C SER A 155 2.38 -3.74 21.29
N GLU A 156 3.31 -3.53 20.34
CA GLU A 156 3.05 -3.80 18.91
C GLU A 156 2.68 -5.27 18.66
N GLU A 157 3.23 -6.22 19.44
CA GLU A 157 2.91 -7.64 19.30
C GLU A 157 1.49 -7.95 19.77
N GLU A 158 1.07 -7.36 20.88
CA GLU A 158 -0.29 -7.49 21.41
C GLU A 158 -1.32 -6.85 20.48
N ALA A 159 -0.97 -5.75 19.80
CA ALA A 159 -1.85 -5.08 18.84
C ALA A 159 -2.24 -6.01 17.67
N ASN A 160 -1.32 -6.83 17.17
CA ASN A 160 -1.57 -7.74 16.06
C ASN A 160 -2.60 -8.85 16.38
N SER A 161 -2.73 -9.23 17.64
CA SER A 161 -3.68 -10.26 18.11
C SER A 161 -4.89 -9.68 18.85
N HIS A 162 -5.00 -8.37 18.92
CA HIS A 162 -6.06 -7.69 19.66
C HIS A 162 -7.43 -7.91 19.00
N PRO A 163 -8.53 -8.16 19.75
CA PRO A 163 -9.87 -8.37 19.19
C PRO A 163 -10.41 -7.21 18.34
N GLN A 164 -9.88 -6.02 18.51
CA GLN A 164 -10.25 -4.80 17.77
C GLN A 164 -9.13 -4.34 16.81
N SER A 165 -8.27 -5.25 16.37
CA SER A 165 -7.17 -4.93 15.46
C SER A 165 -7.63 -4.40 14.09
N ASN A 166 -8.85 -4.73 13.67
CA ASN A 166 -9.47 -4.31 12.42
C ASN A 166 -10.25 -2.99 12.50
N ILE A 167 -10.27 -2.31 13.66
CA ILE A 167 -10.97 -1.02 13.78
C ILE A 167 -10.06 0.11 13.29
N LEU A 168 -10.45 0.71 12.17
CA LEU A 168 -9.77 1.88 11.62
C LEU A 168 -10.24 3.18 12.28
N MET A 169 -9.30 4.09 12.52
CA MET A 169 -9.56 5.45 13.00
C MET A 169 -9.70 6.46 11.86
N GLY A 170 -9.48 6.03 10.62
CA GLY A 170 -9.66 6.84 9.43
C GLY A 170 -9.41 6.05 8.17
N CYS A 171 -10.29 6.26 7.18
CA CYS A 171 -10.24 5.65 5.85
C CYS A 171 -10.94 6.56 4.83
N LEU A 172 -10.78 6.24 3.56
CA LEU A 172 -11.50 6.92 2.47
C LEU A 172 -12.99 6.58 2.53
N GLY A 173 -13.84 7.55 2.25
CA GLY A 173 -15.30 7.39 2.29
C GLY A 173 -15.93 7.60 3.67
N ALA A 174 -15.17 7.70 4.74
CA ALA A 174 -15.66 7.98 6.08
C ALA A 174 -16.31 9.38 6.18
N GLU A 175 -17.09 9.62 7.22
CA GLU A 175 -17.74 10.93 7.43
C GLU A 175 -16.69 12.04 7.61
N GLN A 176 -15.67 11.77 8.42
CA GLN A 176 -14.57 12.69 8.68
C GLN A 176 -13.49 12.59 7.58
N ALA A 177 -12.72 13.66 7.40
CA ALA A 177 -11.57 13.64 6.51
C ALA A 177 -10.56 12.57 6.97
N PRO A 178 -10.03 11.75 6.04
CA PRO A 178 -9.07 10.71 6.40
C PRO A 178 -7.75 11.32 6.88
N PRO A 179 -7.07 10.71 7.84
CA PRO A 179 -5.71 11.10 8.18
C PRO A 179 -4.79 10.84 6.97
N ILE A 180 -3.86 11.75 6.73
CA ILE A 180 -2.90 11.63 5.62
C ILE A 180 -1.49 11.66 6.20
N ALA A 181 -0.79 10.54 6.16
CA ALA A 181 0.62 10.47 6.52
C ALA A 181 1.49 10.39 5.27
N GLN A 182 2.52 11.22 5.21
CA GLN A 182 3.46 11.30 4.09
C GLN A 182 4.89 11.06 4.58
N HIS A 183 5.72 10.48 3.71
CA HIS A 183 7.14 10.28 3.99
C HIS A 183 7.96 10.45 2.72
N PHE A 184 9.21 10.88 2.88
CA PHE A 184 10.17 11.10 1.81
C PHE A 184 11.42 10.26 2.02
N ILE A 185 11.82 9.51 0.99
CA ILE A 185 13.05 8.74 0.94
C ILE A 185 13.93 9.35 -0.14
N PRO A 186 14.99 10.06 0.23
CA PRO A 186 15.89 10.63 -0.75
C PRO A 186 16.73 9.54 -1.41
N LYS A 187 16.80 9.56 -2.72
CA LYS A 187 17.76 8.86 -3.56
C LYS A 187 17.89 7.36 -3.25
N LEU A 188 16.89 6.61 -3.66
CA LEU A 188 16.93 5.14 -3.63
C LEU A 188 18.22 4.60 -4.27
N ARG A 189 18.76 3.56 -3.70
CA ARG A 189 20.05 2.95 -4.05
C ARG A 189 19.90 1.45 -4.32
N PRO A 190 20.90 0.79 -4.92
CA PRO A 190 20.90 -0.67 -5.06
C PRO A 190 20.57 -1.36 -3.75
N ASP A 191 19.88 -2.48 -3.81
CA ASP A 191 19.35 -3.29 -2.70
C ASP A 191 18.21 -2.65 -1.89
N ASP A 192 17.74 -1.46 -2.26
CA ASP A 192 16.49 -0.94 -1.71
C ASP A 192 15.29 -1.69 -2.30
N VAL A 193 14.34 -2.02 -1.42
CA VAL A 193 13.06 -2.63 -1.77
C VAL A 193 11.94 -1.81 -1.16
N LEU A 194 11.00 -1.41 -2.00
CA LEU A 194 9.74 -0.81 -1.58
C LEU A 194 8.63 -1.84 -1.73
N MET A 195 7.80 -1.97 -0.72
CA MET A 195 6.61 -2.81 -0.74
C MET A 195 5.42 -2.06 -0.19
N ALA A 196 4.29 -2.11 -0.89
CA ALA A 196 2.99 -1.77 -0.31
C ALA A 196 2.14 -3.03 -0.26
N CYS A 197 1.34 -3.21 0.80
CA CYS A 197 0.45 -4.36 0.93
C CYS A 197 -0.75 -4.09 1.84
N SER A 198 -1.84 -4.84 1.64
CA SER A 198 -2.99 -4.90 2.54
C SER A 198 -2.68 -5.73 3.80
N ASP A 199 -3.58 -5.66 4.77
CA ASP A 199 -3.48 -6.38 6.05
C ASP A 199 -3.46 -7.90 5.87
N GLY A 200 -4.15 -8.44 4.88
CA GLY A 200 -4.11 -9.87 4.54
C GLY A 200 -2.70 -10.41 4.23
N ILE A 201 -1.75 -9.53 3.91
CA ILE A 201 -0.33 -9.90 3.81
C ILE A 201 0.38 -9.68 5.14
N TRP A 202 0.47 -8.43 5.63
CA TRP A 202 1.38 -8.10 6.72
C TRP A 202 1.00 -8.75 8.07
N HIS A 203 -0.25 -9.06 8.30
CA HIS A 203 -0.70 -9.78 9.50
C HIS A 203 -0.03 -11.15 9.69
N HIS A 204 0.44 -11.75 8.61
CA HIS A 204 1.01 -13.10 8.62
C HIS A 204 2.52 -13.17 8.72
N PHE A 205 3.22 -12.02 8.78
CA PHE A 205 4.69 -12.00 8.74
C PHE A 205 5.28 -11.04 9.77
N SER A 206 6.41 -11.44 10.34
CA SER A 206 7.28 -10.48 11.00
C SER A 206 8.04 -9.64 9.95
N ASN A 207 8.50 -8.46 10.35
CA ASN A 207 9.34 -7.61 9.50
C ASN A 207 10.61 -8.35 9.05
N SER A 208 11.18 -9.19 9.90
CA SER A 208 12.37 -10.00 9.60
C SER A 208 12.10 -11.05 8.53
N GLU A 209 10.95 -11.75 8.59
CA GLU A 209 10.57 -12.73 7.56
C GLU A 209 10.35 -12.05 6.20
N MET A 210 9.64 -10.92 6.19
CA MET A 210 9.44 -10.13 4.97
C MET A 210 10.78 -9.67 4.38
N GLY A 211 11.64 -9.07 5.20
CA GLY A 211 12.94 -8.59 4.77
C GLY A 211 13.82 -9.70 4.19
N SER A 212 13.82 -10.89 4.80
CA SER A 212 14.55 -12.05 4.29
C SER A 212 14.03 -12.50 2.92
N ALA A 213 12.72 -12.63 2.77
CA ALA A 213 12.11 -13.01 1.49
C ALA A 213 12.41 -11.98 0.39
N LEU A 214 12.25 -10.69 0.68
CA LEU A 214 12.47 -9.59 -0.27
C LEU A 214 13.94 -9.45 -0.68
N SER A 215 14.88 -9.75 0.22
CA SER A 215 16.32 -9.74 -0.08
C SER A 215 16.74 -10.89 -0.97
N MET A 216 16.26 -12.10 -0.68
CA MET A 216 16.74 -13.35 -1.31
C MET A 216 16.04 -13.67 -2.64
N LEU A 217 14.81 -13.24 -2.82
CA LEU A 217 13.96 -13.59 -3.95
C LEU A 217 13.85 -12.42 -4.94
N SER A 218 13.58 -12.75 -6.20
CA SER A 218 13.13 -11.74 -7.16
C SER A 218 11.74 -11.20 -6.74
N PRO A 219 11.32 -10.00 -7.17
CA PRO A 219 10.00 -9.46 -6.83
C PRO A 219 8.86 -10.43 -7.15
N ARG A 220 8.94 -11.15 -8.26
CA ARG A 220 7.92 -12.12 -8.66
C ARG A 220 7.88 -13.30 -7.68
N GLU A 221 9.02 -13.92 -7.41
CA GLU A 221 9.09 -15.05 -6.47
C GLU A 221 8.69 -14.64 -5.05
N ALA A 222 9.10 -13.43 -4.59
CA ALA A 222 8.69 -12.89 -3.31
C ALA A 222 7.17 -12.68 -3.23
N THR A 223 6.55 -12.15 -4.29
CA THR A 223 5.10 -11.99 -4.40
C THR A 223 4.38 -13.32 -4.28
N GLU A 224 4.80 -14.33 -5.05
CA GLU A 224 4.23 -15.67 -5.02
C GLU A 224 4.40 -16.34 -3.64
N PHE A 225 5.60 -16.24 -3.06
CA PHE A 225 5.92 -16.77 -1.73
C PHE A 225 5.05 -16.14 -0.64
N LEU A 226 4.97 -14.80 -0.59
CA LEU A 226 4.22 -14.08 0.44
C LEU A 226 2.73 -14.41 0.37
N ILE A 227 2.12 -14.44 -0.83
CA ILE A 227 0.72 -14.82 -1.00
C ILE A 227 0.47 -16.26 -0.57
N GLN A 228 1.28 -17.21 -1.03
CA GLN A 228 1.09 -18.63 -0.68
C GLN A 228 1.26 -18.87 0.81
N LYS A 229 2.24 -18.23 1.42
CA LYS A 229 2.52 -18.38 2.85
C LYS A 229 1.44 -17.74 3.72
N ALA A 230 0.94 -16.54 3.36
CA ALA A 230 -0.20 -15.90 4.03
C ALA A 230 -1.43 -16.81 4.00
N ARG A 231 -1.78 -17.33 2.82
CA ARG A 231 -2.90 -18.29 2.67
C ARG A 231 -2.74 -19.54 3.51
N SER A 232 -1.54 -20.09 3.58
CA SER A 232 -1.26 -21.26 4.43
C SER A 232 -1.42 -20.94 5.92
N ARG A 233 -1.06 -19.73 6.34
CA ARG A 233 -1.12 -19.30 7.74
C ARG A 233 -2.53 -18.89 8.18
N SER A 234 -3.37 -18.44 7.26
CA SER A 234 -4.76 -18.02 7.54
C SER A 234 -5.71 -19.18 7.89
N ARG A 235 -5.35 -20.42 7.57
CA ARG A 235 -6.10 -21.65 7.92
C ARG A 235 -7.57 -21.62 7.51
N GLY A 236 -7.90 -21.04 6.37
CA GLY A 236 -9.26 -21.02 5.82
C GLY A 236 -10.14 -19.85 6.29
N ILE A 237 -9.55 -18.83 6.95
CA ILE A 237 -10.23 -17.61 7.36
C ILE A 237 -9.48 -16.35 6.90
N GLY A 238 -8.69 -16.48 5.81
CA GLY A 238 -7.85 -15.42 5.29
C GLY A 238 -8.62 -14.32 4.58
N ASP A 239 -8.13 -13.10 4.72
CA ASP A 239 -8.63 -11.94 4.02
C ASP A 239 -8.16 -11.88 2.56
N ASN A 240 -8.62 -10.87 1.83
CA ASN A 240 -8.06 -10.49 0.56
C ASN A 240 -6.57 -10.16 0.73
N LEU A 241 -5.78 -10.46 -0.27
CA LEU A 241 -4.33 -10.25 -0.25
C LEU A 241 -3.95 -9.43 -1.45
N SER A 242 -3.26 -8.33 -1.23
CA SER A 242 -2.72 -7.50 -2.31
C SER A 242 -1.38 -6.90 -1.91
N LEU A 243 -0.45 -6.88 -2.87
CA LEU A 243 0.86 -6.26 -2.66
C LEU A 243 1.48 -5.81 -3.98
N VAL A 244 2.32 -4.81 -3.89
CA VAL A 244 3.26 -4.38 -4.94
C VAL A 244 4.66 -4.33 -4.36
N ILE A 245 5.63 -4.87 -5.09
CA ILE A 245 7.05 -4.87 -4.74
C ILE A 245 7.81 -4.20 -5.86
N VAL A 246 8.71 -3.28 -5.50
CA VAL A 246 9.71 -2.68 -6.40
C VAL A 246 11.07 -2.88 -5.76
N LYS A 247 12.01 -3.48 -6.49
CA LYS A 247 13.38 -3.76 -6.06
C LYS A 247 14.38 -3.08 -7.00
N LEU A 248 15.37 -2.44 -6.40
CA LEU A 248 16.47 -1.82 -7.10
C LEU A 248 17.66 -2.78 -7.07
N GLU A 249 17.98 -3.39 -8.20
CA GLU A 249 19.07 -4.37 -8.33
C GLU A 249 20.33 -3.70 -8.86
N SER A 250 21.49 -3.97 -8.27
CA SER A 250 22.78 -3.48 -8.77
C SER A 250 22.97 -3.89 -10.24
N LEU A 251 23.55 -3.00 -11.02
CA LEU A 251 24.11 -3.34 -12.34
C LEU A 251 25.59 -3.67 -12.09
N ASP A 252 25.88 -4.98 -11.95
CA ASP A 252 27.26 -5.49 -11.92
C ASP A 252 27.92 -5.37 -13.30
#